data_0e2bc0bbeb77b10f7a495b89053ead1b
#
_entry.id   0e2bc0bbeb77b10f7a495b89053ead1b
#
_cell.length_a   1.000
_cell.length_b   1.000
_cell.length_c   1.000
_cell.angle_alpha   90.00
_cell.angle_beta   90.00
_cell.angle_gamma   90.00
#
_symmetry.space_group_name_H-M   'P 1'
#
loop_
_entity.id
_entity.type
_entity.pdbx_description
1 polymer ?
#
loop_
_entity_poly.entity_id
_entity_poly.type
_entity_poly.pdbx_seq_one_letter_code
_entity_poly.pdbx_strand_id
1 'polypeptide(L)'
;MKIVRILFVAAFAWCALVEIAEAIAGGLFGMELDGDWYLLVTGSSLSEIRSFVRLYAVPLVGATVSFAVLLLVAVFLAFRTSRRMFAAVLVLSLAAVAVRLCQVGGPKAWKPVYVAYDTIRGMRLYGEIAAAGRWTPERAARVARLPDGATNYVFVIGESMSAKRLSFYGYEKHTTPRLESLGARLAKFGPVRVTTPYTVQALPNLFIRDGASAPVLFRQKGYETFFVSSQHRWARYCSVETSVLSACARKVYLGEVRPGERIYDEMLLPYVKEMVSGLRPFVLFVHLMGSHFEPGDRVPEGFAAGEGLDDYDRSVRYTDLVVSEIIAMLPPRTVLYYISDHGESTDTDGWRNLKSEAMWLVPVFAYPATAATPVASVADFVSMWYNLATK
;
A
#
# COMPACT_ATOMS: atom_id res chain seq x y z
N MET A 1 -4.65 -36.64 -28.21
CA MET A 1 -6.06 -36.25 -27.97
C MET A 1 -6.40 -35.98 -26.50
N LYS A 2 -6.14 -36.91 -25.57
CA LYS A 2 -6.49 -36.69 -24.13
C LYS A 2 -5.78 -35.49 -23.52
N ILE A 3 -4.48 -35.36 -23.77
CA ILE A 3 -3.66 -34.23 -23.32
C ILE A 3 -4.18 -32.90 -23.89
N VAL A 4 -4.51 -32.85 -25.21
CA VAL A 4 -5.03 -31.63 -25.85
C VAL A 4 -6.35 -31.19 -25.21
N ARG A 5 -7.23 -32.13 -24.85
CA ARG A 5 -8.49 -31.82 -24.15
C ARG A 5 -8.26 -31.28 -22.76
N ILE A 6 -7.29 -31.82 -22.03
CA ILE A 6 -6.90 -31.33 -20.71
C ILE A 6 -6.34 -29.89 -20.82
N LEU A 7 -5.41 -29.65 -21.75
CA LEU A 7 -4.84 -28.35 -22.00
C LEU A 7 -5.90 -27.31 -22.42
N PHE A 8 -6.88 -27.72 -23.23
CA PHE A 8 -8.01 -26.87 -23.60
C PHE A 8 -8.82 -26.44 -22.36
N VAL A 9 -9.17 -27.38 -21.47
CA VAL A 9 -9.93 -27.09 -20.26
C VAL A 9 -9.12 -26.16 -19.33
N ALA A 10 -7.81 -26.40 -19.16
CA ALA A 10 -6.95 -25.58 -18.34
C ALA A 10 -6.82 -24.14 -18.90
N ALA A 11 -6.60 -24.00 -20.20
CA ALA A 11 -6.53 -22.69 -20.86
C ALA A 11 -7.87 -21.94 -20.78
N PHE A 12 -8.98 -22.64 -21.00
CA PHE A 12 -10.32 -22.06 -20.90
C PHE A 12 -10.62 -21.61 -19.45
N ALA A 13 -10.29 -22.44 -18.46
CA ALA A 13 -10.46 -22.09 -17.05
C ALA A 13 -9.67 -20.85 -16.67
N TRP A 14 -8.41 -20.76 -17.13
CA TRP A 14 -7.57 -19.57 -16.92
C TRP A 14 -8.19 -18.32 -17.57
N CYS A 15 -8.60 -18.39 -18.83
CA CYS A 15 -9.26 -17.29 -19.52
C CYS A 15 -10.54 -16.84 -18.80
N ALA A 16 -11.40 -17.79 -18.43
CA ALA A 16 -12.65 -17.48 -17.71
C ALA A 16 -12.38 -16.84 -16.35
N LEU A 17 -11.37 -17.30 -15.61
CA LEU A 17 -10.98 -16.71 -14.33
C LEU A 17 -10.52 -15.26 -14.50
N VAL A 18 -9.67 -14.99 -15.47
CA VAL A 18 -9.15 -13.63 -15.72
C VAL A 18 -10.26 -12.69 -16.18
N GLU A 19 -11.15 -13.10 -17.09
CA GLU A 19 -12.26 -12.26 -17.58
C GLU A 19 -13.27 -11.96 -16.46
N ILE A 20 -13.55 -12.91 -15.57
CA ILE A 20 -14.42 -12.70 -14.41
C ILE A 20 -13.75 -11.77 -13.41
N ALA A 21 -12.46 -11.97 -13.11
CA ALA A 21 -11.71 -11.09 -12.21
C ALA A 21 -11.64 -9.66 -12.75
N GLU A 22 -11.43 -9.49 -14.07
CA GLU A 22 -11.44 -8.19 -14.74
C GLU A 22 -12.83 -7.51 -14.64
N ALA A 23 -13.91 -8.26 -14.85
CA ALA A 23 -15.26 -7.74 -14.73
C ALA A 23 -15.57 -7.26 -13.29
N ILE A 24 -15.08 -7.98 -12.29
CA ILE A 24 -15.19 -7.59 -10.88
C ILE A 24 -14.34 -6.34 -10.61
N ALA A 25 -13.07 -6.34 -11.01
CA ALA A 25 -12.16 -5.22 -10.81
C ALA A 25 -12.67 -3.94 -11.48
N GLY A 26 -13.12 -4.04 -12.73
CA GLY A 26 -13.69 -2.91 -13.48
C GLY A 26 -15.03 -2.43 -12.91
N GLY A 27 -15.90 -3.35 -12.52
CA GLY A 27 -17.23 -3.04 -12.03
C GLY A 27 -17.26 -2.48 -10.60
N LEU A 28 -16.45 -3.04 -9.69
CA LEU A 28 -16.43 -2.62 -8.30
C LEU A 28 -15.44 -1.48 -8.01
N PHE A 29 -14.29 -1.48 -8.67
CA PHE A 29 -13.18 -0.56 -8.35
C PHE A 29 -12.82 0.41 -9.47
N GLY A 30 -13.38 0.22 -10.66
CA GLY A 30 -13.03 1.02 -11.84
C GLY A 30 -11.59 0.81 -12.31
N MET A 31 -10.97 -0.32 -11.95
CA MET A 31 -9.59 -0.65 -12.28
C MET A 31 -9.48 -1.78 -13.31
N GLU A 32 -8.38 -1.79 -14.06
CA GLU A 32 -7.99 -2.92 -14.88
C GLU A 32 -7.21 -3.95 -14.04
N LEU A 33 -7.40 -5.24 -14.32
CA LEU A 33 -6.57 -6.29 -13.75
C LEU A 33 -5.21 -6.28 -14.46
N ASP A 34 -4.18 -5.84 -13.76
CA ASP A 34 -2.79 -5.81 -14.23
C ASP A 34 -1.88 -6.65 -13.32
N GLY A 35 -0.56 -6.58 -13.48
CA GLY A 35 0.37 -7.39 -12.69
C GLY A 35 0.47 -7.00 -11.22
N ASP A 36 -0.04 -5.86 -10.89
CA ASP A 36 0.00 -5.37 -9.52
C ASP A 36 -0.96 -6.15 -8.62
N TRP A 37 -1.96 -6.82 -9.21
CA TRP A 37 -2.83 -7.76 -8.48
C TRP A 37 -2.03 -8.84 -7.72
N TYR A 38 -0.88 -9.27 -8.26
CA TYR A 38 -0.01 -10.22 -7.57
C TYR A 38 0.52 -9.64 -6.27
N LEU A 39 0.99 -8.39 -6.29
CA LEU A 39 1.47 -7.69 -5.10
C LEU A 39 0.33 -7.45 -4.11
N LEU A 40 -0.85 -7.07 -4.60
CA LEU A 40 -2.04 -6.89 -3.76
C LEU A 40 -2.44 -8.17 -3.04
N VAL A 41 -2.59 -9.28 -3.76
CA VAL A 41 -2.99 -10.57 -3.17
C VAL A 41 -1.93 -11.10 -2.21
N THR A 42 -0.65 -10.98 -2.55
CA THR A 42 0.44 -11.44 -1.68
C THR A 42 0.71 -10.51 -0.49
N GLY A 43 0.32 -9.24 -0.61
CA GLY A 43 0.41 -8.23 0.45
C GLY A 43 -0.82 -8.18 1.37
N SER A 44 -1.95 -8.78 0.98
CA SER A 44 -3.19 -8.70 1.76
C SER A 44 -3.25 -9.68 2.92
N SER A 45 -3.92 -9.28 3.97
CA SER A 45 -4.14 -10.00 5.22
C SER A 45 -5.29 -11.00 5.15
N LEU A 46 -5.23 -12.05 6.00
CA LEU A 46 -6.41 -12.90 6.19
C LEU A 46 -7.61 -12.12 6.70
N SER A 47 -7.40 -11.10 7.54
CA SER A 47 -8.46 -10.21 8.01
C SER A 47 -8.99 -9.34 6.88
N GLU A 48 -8.12 -8.73 6.08
CA GLU A 48 -8.51 -7.95 4.89
C GLU A 48 -9.24 -8.81 3.86
N ILE A 49 -8.71 -10.01 3.58
CA ILE A 49 -9.39 -10.96 2.69
C ILE A 49 -10.79 -11.32 3.23
N ARG A 50 -10.93 -11.55 4.54
CA ARG A 50 -12.24 -11.83 5.15
C ARG A 50 -13.19 -10.64 5.04
N SER A 51 -12.73 -9.43 5.33
CA SER A 51 -13.52 -8.21 5.20
C SER A 51 -13.91 -7.97 3.75
N PHE A 52 -12.99 -8.15 2.81
CA PHE A 52 -13.26 -8.09 1.38
C PHE A 52 -14.34 -9.11 0.95
N VAL A 53 -14.20 -10.38 1.35
CA VAL A 53 -15.18 -11.42 1.04
C VAL A 53 -16.55 -11.10 1.65
N ARG A 54 -16.60 -10.55 2.86
CA ARG A 54 -17.86 -10.15 3.51
C ARG A 54 -18.54 -9.01 2.76
N LEU A 55 -17.79 -7.97 2.42
CA LEU A 55 -18.31 -6.78 1.75
C LEU A 55 -18.81 -7.09 0.33
N TYR A 56 -18.08 -7.92 -0.40
CA TYR A 56 -18.35 -8.25 -1.79
C TYR A 56 -18.92 -9.67 -1.97
N ALA A 57 -19.58 -10.21 -0.95
CA ALA A 57 -20.09 -11.59 -0.96
C ALA A 57 -21.02 -11.87 -2.17
N VAL A 58 -21.95 -10.96 -2.48
CA VAL A 58 -22.89 -11.14 -3.59
C VAL A 58 -22.21 -11.22 -4.95
N PRO A 59 -21.39 -10.24 -5.37
CA PRO A 59 -20.65 -10.34 -6.64
C PRO A 59 -19.68 -11.52 -6.67
N LEU A 60 -19.02 -11.87 -5.55
CA LEU A 60 -18.12 -13.02 -5.49
C LEU A 60 -18.85 -14.36 -5.64
N VAL A 61 -20.03 -14.51 -5.05
CA VAL A 61 -20.87 -15.71 -5.27
C VAL A 61 -21.30 -15.79 -6.73
N GLY A 62 -21.78 -14.67 -7.32
CA GLY A 62 -22.13 -14.62 -8.74
C GLY A 62 -20.95 -15.01 -9.65
N ALA A 63 -19.76 -14.50 -9.37
CA ALA A 63 -18.53 -14.85 -10.10
C ALA A 63 -18.19 -16.33 -9.97
N THR A 64 -18.28 -16.89 -8.76
CA THR A 64 -17.97 -18.30 -8.49
C THR A 64 -18.96 -19.23 -9.23
N VAL A 65 -20.25 -18.90 -9.20
CA VAL A 65 -21.27 -19.67 -9.96
C VAL A 65 -21.01 -19.57 -11.46
N SER A 66 -20.74 -18.38 -11.98
CA SER A 66 -20.43 -18.18 -13.41
C SER A 66 -19.19 -18.99 -13.83
N PHE A 67 -18.13 -18.94 -13.04
CA PHE A 67 -16.91 -19.72 -13.29
C PHE A 67 -17.20 -21.24 -13.30
N ALA A 68 -17.94 -21.73 -12.31
CA ALA A 68 -18.32 -23.15 -12.22
C ALA A 68 -19.12 -23.61 -13.45
N VAL A 69 -20.10 -22.81 -13.88
CA VAL A 69 -20.90 -23.10 -15.08
C VAL A 69 -20.02 -23.14 -16.33
N LEU A 70 -19.17 -22.13 -16.52
CA LEU A 70 -18.25 -22.08 -17.68
C LEU A 70 -17.29 -23.26 -17.68
N LEU A 71 -16.77 -23.64 -16.51
CA LEU A 71 -15.88 -24.80 -16.39
C LEU A 71 -16.59 -26.11 -16.71
N LEU A 72 -17.83 -26.30 -16.23
CA LEU A 72 -18.64 -27.47 -16.57
C LEU A 72 -18.92 -27.57 -18.07
N VAL A 73 -19.23 -26.44 -18.72
CA VAL A 73 -19.40 -26.38 -20.18
C VAL A 73 -18.09 -26.76 -20.89
N ALA A 74 -16.96 -26.22 -20.47
CA ALA A 74 -15.66 -26.55 -21.07
C ALA A 74 -15.31 -28.04 -20.92
N VAL A 75 -15.54 -28.62 -19.74
CA VAL A 75 -15.34 -30.06 -19.48
C VAL A 75 -16.27 -30.90 -20.33
N PHE A 76 -17.56 -30.54 -20.42
CA PHE A 76 -18.52 -31.23 -21.27
C PHE A 76 -18.08 -31.19 -22.73
N LEU A 77 -17.76 -30.02 -23.28
CA LEU A 77 -17.27 -29.88 -24.65
C LEU A 77 -15.98 -30.69 -24.88
N ALA A 78 -15.04 -30.69 -23.93
CA ALA A 78 -13.80 -31.42 -24.07
C ALA A 78 -13.97 -32.93 -24.03
N PHE A 79 -14.79 -33.46 -23.11
CA PHE A 79 -14.78 -34.91 -22.85
C PHE A 79 -16.04 -35.67 -23.29
N ARG A 80 -17.16 -34.98 -23.52
CA ARG A 80 -18.44 -35.59 -23.93
C ARG A 80 -18.74 -35.44 -25.43
N THR A 81 -17.98 -34.59 -26.16
CA THR A 81 -18.19 -34.40 -27.59
C THR A 81 -17.33 -35.36 -28.44
N SER A 82 -17.79 -35.63 -29.68
CA SER A 82 -17.02 -36.39 -30.65
C SER A 82 -15.69 -35.69 -31.00
N ARG A 83 -14.73 -36.44 -31.53
CA ARG A 83 -13.43 -35.88 -31.97
C ARG A 83 -13.58 -34.74 -32.97
N ARG A 84 -14.55 -34.88 -33.92
CA ARG A 84 -14.82 -33.87 -34.97
C ARG A 84 -15.39 -32.59 -34.35
N MET A 85 -16.35 -32.74 -33.46
CA MET A 85 -16.97 -31.60 -32.79
C MET A 85 -16.00 -30.85 -31.85
N PHE A 86 -15.16 -31.59 -31.12
CA PHE A 86 -14.10 -30.97 -30.32
C PHE A 86 -13.07 -30.23 -31.20
N ALA A 87 -12.66 -30.78 -32.33
CA ALA A 87 -11.77 -30.12 -33.27
C ALA A 87 -12.38 -28.82 -33.82
N ALA A 88 -13.68 -28.83 -34.15
CA ALA A 88 -14.39 -27.61 -34.57
C ALA A 88 -14.43 -26.55 -33.47
N VAL A 89 -14.74 -26.92 -32.21
CA VAL A 89 -14.69 -26.01 -31.06
C VAL A 89 -13.29 -25.41 -30.89
N LEU A 90 -12.26 -26.21 -30.95
CA LEU A 90 -10.87 -25.75 -30.83
C LEU A 90 -10.51 -24.74 -31.94
N VAL A 91 -10.85 -25.04 -33.20
CA VAL A 91 -10.60 -24.15 -34.33
C VAL A 91 -11.35 -22.83 -34.17
N LEU A 92 -12.63 -22.87 -33.79
CA LEU A 92 -13.42 -21.65 -33.53
C LEU A 92 -12.87 -20.82 -32.39
N SER A 93 -12.41 -21.46 -31.30
CA SER A 93 -11.77 -20.77 -30.16
C SER A 93 -10.48 -20.08 -30.60
N LEU A 94 -9.63 -20.76 -31.37
CA LEU A 94 -8.39 -20.17 -31.89
C LEU A 94 -8.66 -19.03 -32.90
N ALA A 95 -9.67 -19.19 -33.75
CA ALA A 95 -10.10 -18.11 -34.65
C ALA A 95 -10.60 -16.88 -33.90
N ALA A 96 -11.41 -17.07 -32.85
CA ALA A 96 -11.89 -15.96 -31.98
C ALA A 96 -10.73 -15.23 -31.31
N VAL A 97 -9.73 -15.97 -30.81
CA VAL A 97 -8.50 -15.38 -30.25
C VAL A 97 -7.74 -14.58 -31.30
N ALA A 98 -7.55 -15.13 -32.50
CA ALA A 98 -6.86 -14.45 -33.59
C ALA A 98 -7.57 -13.15 -34.00
N VAL A 99 -8.91 -13.19 -34.13
CA VAL A 99 -9.72 -11.99 -34.41
C VAL A 99 -9.53 -10.93 -33.33
N ARG A 100 -9.58 -11.30 -32.04
CA ARG A 100 -9.38 -10.38 -30.93
C ARG A 100 -7.98 -9.76 -30.94
N LEU A 101 -6.96 -10.55 -31.22
CA LEU A 101 -5.57 -10.05 -31.35
C LEU A 101 -5.42 -9.03 -32.50
N CYS A 102 -6.12 -9.24 -33.61
CA CYS A 102 -6.12 -8.31 -34.74
C CYS A 102 -6.88 -7.01 -34.45
N GLN A 103 -7.95 -7.08 -33.65
CA GLN A 103 -8.80 -5.91 -33.36
C GLN A 103 -8.19 -4.96 -32.32
N VAL A 104 -7.51 -5.48 -31.32
CA VAL A 104 -7.11 -4.65 -30.14
C VAL A 104 -5.65 -4.20 -30.23
N GLY A 105 -4.78 -4.89 -30.93
CA GLY A 105 -3.35 -4.53 -31.09
C GLY A 105 -2.54 -4.41 -29.78
N GLY A 106 -1.30 -4.86 -29.78
CA GLY A 106 -0.37 -4.75 -28.64
C GLY A 106 -0.55 -5.79 -27.52
N PRO A 107 0.30 -5.75 -26.48
CA PRO A 107 0.34 -6.77 -25.41
C PRO A 107 -0.95 -6.90 -24.60
N LYS A 108 -1.71 -5.80 -24.46
CA LYS A 108 -3.01 -5.77 -23.77
C LYS A 108 -4.15 -6.39 -24.59
N ALA A 109 -3.88 -6.78 -25.84
CA ALA A 109 -4.88 -7.34 -26.75
C ALA A 109 -5.52 -8.63 -26.23
N TRP A 110 -4.79 -9.41 -25.46
CA TRP A 110 -5.33 -10.60 -24.83
C TRP A 110 -5.03 -10.61 -23.32
N LYS A 111 -5.96 -10.13 -22.56
CA LYS A 111 -5.88 -9.94 -21.10
C LYS A 111 -5.35 -11.18 -20.36
N PRO A 112 -5.81 -12.44 -20.65
CA PRO A 112 -5.28 -13.61 -19.96
C PRO A 112 -3.77 -13.84 -20.12
N VAL A 113 -3.21 -13.54 -21.30
CA VAL A 113 -1.76 -13.62 -21.54
C VAL A 113 -1.04 -12.45 -20.90
N TYR A 114 -1.63 -11.26 -21.00
CA TYR A 114 -1.08 -10.06 -20.38
C TYR A 114 -0.97 -10.20 -18.86
N VAL A 115 -2.04 -10.65 -18.18
CA VAL A 115 -2.03 -10.88 -16.74
C VAL A 115 -0.99 -11.93 -16.33
N ALA A 116 -0.84 -13.03 -17.08
CA ALA A 116 0.20 -14.03 -16.82
C ALA A 116 1.62 -13.43 -16.96
N TYR A 117 1.87 -12.67 -18.03
CA TYR A 117 3.15 -12.00 -18.26
C TYR A 117 3.45 -10.99 -17.13
N ASP A 118 2.47 -10.18 -16.80
CA ASP A 118 2.63 -9.10 -15.83
C ASP A 118 2.72 -9.64 -14.39
N THR A 119 2.13 -10.82 -14.11
CA THR A 119 2.36 -11.55 -12.85
C THR A 119 3.84 -11.90 -12.68
N ILE A 120 4.49 -12.43 -13.74
CA ILE A 120 5.92 -12.73 -13.71
C ILE A 120 6.74 -11.46 -13.48
N ARG A 121 6.34 -10.35 -14.09
CA ARG A 121 6.94 -9.04 -13.88
C ARG A 121 6.77 -8.57 -12.42
N GLY A 122 5.58 -8.71 -11.83
CA GLY A 122 5.30 -8.41 -10.42
C GLY A 122 6.18 -9.23 -9.47
N MET A 123 6.38 -10.53 -9.76
CA MET A 123 7.30 -11.38 -8.98
C MET A 123 8.76 -10.90 -9.04
N ARG A 124 9.22 -10.45 -10.20
CA ARG A 124 10.57 -9.87 -10.36
C ARG A 124 10.71 -8.56 -9.60
N LEU A 125 9.75 -7.66 -9.78
CA LEU A 125 9.69 -6.38 -9.05
C LEU A 125 9.74 -6.60 -7.54
N TYR A 126 8.99 -7.58 -7.03
CA TYR A 126 9.06 -7.97 -5.63
C TYR A 126 10.48 -8.39 -5.20
N GLY A 127 11.16 -9.19 -6.02
CA GLY A 127 12.55 -9.58 -5.78
C GLY A 127 13.51 -8.38 -5.71
N GLU A 128 13.33 -7.39 -6.58
CA GLU A 128 14.09 -6.14 -6.59
C GLU A 128 13.83 -5.29 -5.35
N ILE A 129 12.57 -5.16 -4.93
CA ILE A 129 12.18 -4.47 -3.70
C ILE A 129 12.83 -5.14 -2.49
N ALA A 130 12.75 -6.47 -2.40
CA ALA A 130 13.35 -7.23 -1.32
C ALA A 130 14.89 -7.09 -1.28
N ALA A 131 15.53 -7.02 -2.44
CA ALA A 131 16.97 -6.78 -2.54
C ALA A 131 17.34 -5.35 -2.12
N ALA A 132 16.55 -4.35 -2.52
CA ALA A 132 16.77 -2.95 -2.14
C ALA A 132 16.72 -2.73 -0.63
N GLY A 133 15.79 -3.41 0.06
CA GLY A 133 15.63 -3.32 1.52
C GLY A 133 16.59 -4.19 2.34
N ARG A 134 17.36 -5.09 1.73
CA ARG A 134 18.19 -6.05 2.46
C ARG A 134 19.45 -5.41 3.05
N TRP A 135 19.70 -5.62 4.33
CA TRP A 135 20.97 -5.27 4.96
C TRP A 135 21.99 -6.42 4.78
N THR A 136 23.09 -6.14 4.07
CA THR A 136 24.10 -7.15 3.74
C THR A 136 25.44 -6.86 4.45
N PRO A 137 26.36 -7.83 4.58
CA PRO A 137 27.71 -7.59 5.13
C PRO A 137 28.47 -6.51 4.37
N GLU A 138 28.34 -6.43 3.05
CA GLU A 138 28.98 -5.41 2.21
C GLU A 138 28.44 -4.01 2.50
N ARG A 139 27.13 -3.89 2.77
CA ARG A 139 26.50 -2.64 3.21
C ARG A 139 26.94 -2.26 4.61
N ALA A 140 27.06 -3.24 5.50
CA ALA A 140 27.54 -3.02 6.87
C ALA A 140 29.01 -2.53 6.90
N ALA A 141 29.86 -3.02 6.00
CA ALA A 141 31.24 -2.59 5.89
C ALA A 141 31.42 -1.13 5.43
N ARG A 142 30.36 -0.49 4.93
CA ARG A 142 30.37 0.89 4.42
C ARG A 142 29.70 1.90 5.36
N VAL A 143 29.49 1.55 6.62
CA VAL A 143 28.87 2.46 7.60
C VAL A 143 29.82 3.60 7.90
N ALA A 144 29.35 4.83 7.65
CA ALA A 144 30.07 6.05 7.96
C ALA A 144 29.88 6.47 9.44
N ARG A 145 30.71 7.41 9.89
CA ARG A 145 30.53 8.07 11.17
C ARG A 145 29.77 9.37 10.98
N LEU A 146 28.67 9.54 11.68
CA LEU A 146 27.93 10.81 11.69
C LEU A 146 28.72 11.89 12.42
N PRO A 147 28.58 13.15 11.99
CA PRO A 147 29.08 14.29 12.77
C PRO A 147 28.37 14.41 14.09
N ASP A 148 29.05 15.00 15.09
CA ASP A 148 28.45 15.29 16.39
C ASP A 148 27.28 16.27 16.20
N GLY A 149 26.17 15.98 16.86
CA GLY A 149 24.96 16.81 16.80
C GLY A 149 24.17 16.70 15.49
N ALA A 150 24.29 15.59 14.77
CA ALA A 150 23.46 15.29 13.60
C ALA A 150 21.96 15.39 13.94
N THR A 151 21.18 15.86 12.96
CA THR A 151 19.71 15.99 13.08
C THR A 151 19.07 14.61 13.04
N ASN A 152 18.10 14.38 13.91
CA ASN A 152 17.25 13.18 13.88
C ASN A 152 16.11 13.34 12.88
N TYR A 153 15.64 12.24 12.33
CA TYR A 153 14.50 12.25 11.41
C TYR A 153 13.43 11.26 11.84
N VAL A 154 12.17 11.68 11.70
CA VAL A 154 10.99 10.83 11.89
C VAL A 154 10.16 10.91 10.63
N PHE A 155 9.89 9.76 10.00
CA PHE A 155 8.99 9.63 8.86
C PHE A 155 7.73 8.93 9.35
N VAL A 156 6.63 9.68 9.46
CA VAL A 156 5.32 9.12 9.75
C VAL A 156 4.62 8.82 8.43
N ILE A 157 4.35 7.56 8.22
CA ILE A 157 3.66 7.04 7.04
C ILE A 157 2.20 6.87 7.44
N GLY A 158 1.35 7.74 6.91
CA GLY A 158 -0.10 7.61 7.03
C GLY A 158 -0.62 6.52 6.09
N GLU A 159 -1.79 6.00 6.38
CA GLU A 159 -2.46 4.97 5.61
C GLU A 159 -3.84 5.46 5.14
N SER A 160 -4.09 5.41 3.84
CA SER A 160 -5.37 5.72 3.21
C SER A 160 -5.92 7.12 3.52
N MET A 161 -5.05 8.11 3.80
CA MET A 161 -5.48 9.44 4.23
C MET A 161 -5.57 10.42 3.06
N SER A 162 -6.79 10.84 2.71
CA SER A 162 -7.04 11.85 1.70
C SER A 162 -6.82 13.26 2.26
N ALA A 163 -6.07 14.09 1.54
CA ALA A 163 -5.89 15.50 1.86
C ALA A 163 -7.21 16.29 1.84
N LYS A 164 -8.22 15.82 1.10
CA LYS A 164 -9.55 16.46 1.01
C LYS A 164 -10.35 16.41 2.30
N ARG A 165 -9.94 15.61 3.28
CA ARG A 165 -10.63 15.44 4.57
C ARG A 165 -9.87 16.07 5.75
N LEU A 166 -8.83 16.90 5.49
CA LEU A 166 -8.07 17.58 6.51
C LEU A 166 -8.49 19.05 6.63
N SER A 167 -8.94 19.47 7.81
CA SER A 167 -9.38 20.85 8.05
C SER A 167 -8.25 21.87 7.86
N PHE A 168 -7.00 21.52 8.14
CA PHE A 168 -5.88 22.41 7.86
C PHE A 168 -5.59 22.62 6.34
N TYR A 169 -6.22 21.86 5.45
CA TYR A 169 -6.25 22.12 4.00
C TYR A 169 -7.58 22.73 3.52
N GLY A 170 -8.47 23.11 4.45
CA GLY A 170 -9.73 23.80 4.15
C GLY A 170 -10.96 22.90 4.08
N TYR A 171 -10.88 21.66 4.57
CA TYR A 171 -12.08 20.86 4.77
C TYR A 171 -12.97 21.50 5.85
N GLU A 172 -14.30 21.50 5.61
CA GLU A 172 -15.28 22.24 6.43
C GLU A 172 -15.41 21.73 7.86
N LYS A 173 -15.14 20.45 8.11
CA LYS A 173 -15.24 19.83 9.42
C LYS A 173 -13.88 19.85 10.12
N HIS A 174 -13.86 20.04 11.43
CA HIS A 174 -12.64 20.12 12.24
C HIS A 174 -12.02 18.73 12.46
N THR A 175 -11.29 18.23 11.47
CA THR A 175 -10.64 16.92 11.51
C THR A 175 -9.19 16.94 12.02
N THR A 176 -8.51 18.11 11.98
CA THR A 176 -7.09 18.23 12.34
C THR A 176 -6.76 19.37 13.32
N PRO A 177 -7.55 19.62 14.40
CA PRO A 177 -7.38 20.79 15.25
C PRO A 177 -6.09 20.80 16.08
N ARG A 178 -5.52 19.63 16.42
CA ARG A 178 -4.26 19.58 17.18
C ARG A 178 -3.08 20.01 16.30
N LEU A 179 -3.02 19.52 15.07
CA LEU A 179 -2.03 19.96 14.07
C LEU A 179 -2.23 21.44 13.72
N GLU A 180 -3.47 21.91 13.60
CA GLU A 180 -3.76 23.33 13.39
C GLU A 180 -3.26 24.21 14.54
N SER A 181 -3.35 23.75 15.78
CA SER A 181 -2.86 24.48 16.96
C SER A 181 -1.34 24.71 16.95
N LEU A 182 -0.59 23.96 16.15
CA LEU A 182 0.84 24.18 15.97
C LEU A 182 1.14 25.47 15.19
N GLY A 183 0.16 25.99 14.42
CA GLY A 183 0.27 27.24 13.68
C GLY A 183 1.46 27.27 12.72
N ALA A 184 2.25 28.33 12.77
CA ALA A 184 3.44 28.51 11.94
C ALA A 184 4.59 27.52 12.22
N ARG A 185 4.51 26.74 13.30
CA ARG A 185 5.49 25.68 13.57
C ARG A 185 5.32 24.47 12.71
N LEU A 186 4.14 24.28 12.09
CA LEU A 186 3.86 23.19 11.14
C LEU A 186 4.03 23.70 9.72
N ALA A 187 4.95 23.08 8.95
CA ALA A 187 5.06 23.31 7.51
C ALA A 187 4.01 22.46 6.79
N LYS A 188 3.05 23.11 6.17
CA LYS A 188 2.01 22.46 5.33
C LYS A 188 2.43 22.61 3.88
N PHE A 189 2.70 21.51 3.19
CA PHE A 189 3.22 21.55 1.81
C PHE A 189 2.13 21.46 0.73
N GLY A 190 0.88 21.42 1.11
CA GLY A 190 -0.23 21.22 0.18
C GLY A 190 -0.44 19.74 -0.14
N PRO A 191 -1.57 19.40 -0.78
CA PRO A 191 -1.83 18.05 -1.23
C PRO A 191 -0.83 17.63 -2.29
N VAL A 192 -0.24 16.44 -2.11
CA VAL A 192 0.66 15.81 -3.07
C VAL A 192 -0.09 14.72 -3.82
N ARG A 193 0.06 14.67 -5.15
CA ARG A 193 -0.52 13.59 -5.94
C ARG A 193 0.41 12.38 -5.91
N VAL A 194 -0.09 11.27 -5.38
CA VAL A 194 0.61 9.99 -5.40
C VAL A 194 0.50 9.31 -6.78
N THR A 195 1.42 8.41 -7.06
CA THR A 195 1.51 7.69 -8.35
C THR A 195 0.75 6.38 -8.35
N THR A 196 0.32 5.92 -7.19
CA THR A 196 -0.39 4.65 -7.00
C THR A 196 -1.35 4.75 -5.81
N PRO A 197 -2.52 4.11 -5.88
CA PRO A 197 -3.52 4.12 -4.82
C PRO A 197 -3.43 2.89 -3.90
N TYR A 198 -2.28 2.23 -3.83
CA TYR A 198 -2.08 1.00 -3.06
C TYR A 198 -0.77 1.03 -2.28
N THR A 199 -0.82 0.68 -1.00
CA THR A 199 0.32 0.62 -0.07
C THR A 199 1.49 -0.19 -0.60
N VAL A 200 1.21 -1.35 -1.21
CA VAL A 200 2.22 -2.27 -1.75
C VAL A 200 3.10 -1.67 -2.86
N GLN A 201 2.61 -0.65 -3.57
CA GLN A 201 3.35 0.10 -4.57
C GLN A 201 3.83 1.44 -4.04
N ALA A 202 3.05 2.08 -3.17
CA ALA A 202 3.35 3.38 -2.62
C ALA A 202 4.64 3.36 -1.80
N LEU A 203 4.81 2.37 -0.91
CA LEU A 203 5.98 2.31 -0.05
C LEU A 203 7.31 2.14 -0.81
N PRO A 204 7.43 1.25 -1.82
CA PRO A 204 8.61 1.24 -2.68
C PRO A 204 8.86 2.58 -3.39
N ASN A 205 7.80 3.20 -3.93
CA ASN A 205 7.91 4.49 -4.61
C ASN A 205 8.34 5.62 -3.67
N LEU A 206 7.94 5.56 -2.40
CA LEU A 206 8.29 6.55 -1.39
C LEU A 206 9.68 6.34 -0.78
N PHE A 207 10.16 5.10 -0.67
CA PHE A 207 11.33 4.79 0.16
C PHE A 207 12.41 3.94 -0.52
N ILE A 208 12.33 3.70 -1.85
CA ILE A 208 13.41 3.08 -2.61
C ILE A 208 13.90 4.06 -3.69
N ARG A 209 15.22 4.23 -3.76
CA ARG A 209 15.89 4.97 -4.84
C ARG A 209 17.24 4.34 -5.14
N ASP A 210 17.59 4.27 -6.42
CA ASP A 210 18.87 3.75 -6.91
C ASP A 210 19.22 2.35 -6.35
N GLY A 211 18.22 1.47 -6.26
CA GLY A 211 18.38 0.09 -5.79
C GLY A 211 18.63 -0.06 -4.29
N ALA A 212 18.38 0.97 -3.49
CA ALA A 212 18.49 0.92 -2.04
C ALA A 212 17.29 1.58 -1.36
N SER A 213 16.84 1.01 -0.24
CA SER A 213 15.79 1.61 0.57
C SER A 213 16.34 2.70 1.49
N ALA A 214 15.47 3.63 1.91
CA ALA A 214 15.83 4.70 2.84
C ALA A 214 16.51 4.17 4.12
N PRO A 215 15.99 3.15 4.83
CA PRO A 215 16.68 2.59 5.99
C PRO A 215 18.10 2.11 5.70
N VAL A 216 18.33 1.51 4.53
CA VAL A 216 19.68 1.06 4.12
C VAL A 216 20.64 2.24 4.04
N LEU A 217 20.24 3.31 3.34
CA LEU A 217 21.09 4.48 3.13
C LEU A 217 21.34 5.26 4.44
N PHE A 218 20.31 5.49 5.23
CA PHE A 218 20.49 6.13 6.55
C PHE A 218 21.36 5.31 7.48
N ARG A 219 21.21 3.98 7.49
CA ARG A 219 22.06 3.11 8.29
C ARG A 219 23.52 3.12 7.81
N GLN A 220 23.75 3.17 6.49
CA GLN A 220 25.10 3.34 5.92
C GLN A 220 25.71 4.70 6.29
N LYS A 221 24.90 5.75 6.38
CA LYS A 221 25.34 7.06 6.85
C LYS A 221 25.71 7.07 8.34
N GLY A 222 25.32 6.05 9.11
CA GLY A 222 25.67 5.90 10.52
C GLY A 222 24.51 6.15 11.49
N TYR A 223 23.31 6.39 11.01
CA TYR A 223 22.12 6.52 11.85
C TYR A 223 21.71 5.18 12.47
N GLU A 224 21.22 5.25 13.70
CA GLU A 224 20.42 4.17 14.24
C GLU A 224 19.03 4.22 13.60
N THR A 225 18.56 3.09 13.07
CA THR A 225 17.33 3.07 12.28
C THR A 225 16.27 2.22 12.96
N PHE A 226 15.09 2.79 13.11
CA PHE A 226 13.95 2.19 13.80
C PHE A 226 12.73 2.11 12.91
N PHE A 227 11.91 1.11 13.12
CA PHE A 227 10.61 0.96 12.48
C PHE A 227 9.57 0.49 13.50
N VAL A 228 8.44 1.18 13.55
CA VAL A 228 7.28 0.84 14.38
C VAL A 228 6.04 0.86 13.50
N SER A 229 5.26 -0.22 13.51
CA SER A 229 4.05 -0.33 12.70
C SER A 229 2.86 -0.84 13.50
N SER A 230 1.71 -0.21 13.35
CA SER A 230 0.42 -0.71 13.82
C SER A 230 -0.18 -1.72 12.86
N GLN A 231 0.37 -1.85 11.66
CA GLN A 231 -0.02 -2.88 10.73
C GLN A 231 0.59 -4.23 11.08
N HIS A 232 -0.02 -5.30 10.56
CA HIS A 232 0.48 -6.65 10.81
C HIS A 232 1.68 -6.95 9.92
N ARG A 233 2.72 -7.55 10.48
CA ARG A 233 3.76 -8.17 9.68
C ARG A 233 3.20 -9.45 9.06
N TRP A 234 3.05 -9.43 7.75
CA TRP A 234 2.48 -10.57 7.04
C TRP A 234 3.35 -11.78 7.05
N ALA A 235 2.62 -12.86 7.26
CA ALA A 235 3.07 -14.22 7.22
C ALA A 235 4.16 -14.46 6.17
N ARG A 236 5.05 -15.35 6.49
CA ARG A 236 6.13 -16.07 5.78
C ARG A 236 6.55 -15.61 4.37
N TYR A 237 5.72 -14.87 3.64
CA TYR A 237 5.94 -14.50 2.24
C TYR A 237 5.98 -12.99 2.00
N CYS A 238 6.25 -12.20 3.05
CA CYS A 238 6.63 -10.80 2.98
C CYS A 238 5.58 -9.82 2.43
N SER A 239 5.13 -8.96 3.28
CA SER A 239 4.58 -7.70 2.79
C SER A 239 5.71 -6.90 2.13
N VAL A 240 5.42 -6.20 1.05
CA VAL A 240 6.35 -5.28 0.39
C VAL A 240 6.89 -4.25 1.39
N GLU A 241 6.04 -3.78 2.29
CA GLU A 241 6.36 -2.93 3.43
C GLU A 241 7.50 -3.49 4.28
N THR A 242 7.36 -4.74 4.74
CA THR A 242 8.39 -5.42 5.52
C THR A 242 9.71 -5.47 4.75
N SER A 243 9.66 -5.67 3.43
CA SER A 243 10.85 -5.72 2.59
C SER A 243 11.53 -4.35 2.49
N VAL A 244 10.77 -3.27 2.23
CA VAL A 244 11.29 -1.90 2.11
C VAL A 244 11.97 -1.45 3.41
N LEU A 245 11.36 -1.72 4.56
CA LEU A 245 11.82 -1.28 5.87
C LEU A 245 12.64 -2.33 6.63
N SER A 246 12.98 -3.46 5.96
CA SER A 246 13.68 -4.60 6.58
C SER A 246 15.07 -4.26 7.14
N ALA A 247 15.75 -3.28 6.57
CA ALA A 247 17.08 -2.87 7.02
C ALA A 247 17.10 -2.07 8.32
N CYS A 248 15.94 -1.65 8.86
CA CYS A 248 15.90 -1.01 10.17
C CYS A 248 16.53 -1.91 11.24
N ALA A 249 17.40 -1.35 12.07
CA ALA A 249 18.14 -2.10 13.08
C ALA A 249 17.20 -2.70 14.14
N ARG A 250 16.17 -1.95 14.49
CA ARG A 250 15.09 -2.41 15.39
C ARG A 250 13.74 -2.19 14.74
N LYS A 251 12.88 -3.20 14.84
CA LYS A 251 11.53 -3.20 14.28
C LYS A 251 10.53 -3.69 15.32
N VAL A 252 9.38 -3.03 15.39
CA VAL A 252 8.24 -3.42 16.23
C VAL A 252 6.99 -3.42 15.36
N TYR A 253 6.32 -4.55 15.31
CA TYR A 253 5.00 -4.71 14.70
C TYR A 253 4.00 -4.98 15.83
N LEU A 254 3.03 -4.10 16.03
CA LEU A 254 2.09 -4.23 17.15
C LEU A 254 1.33 -5.56 17.10
N GLY A 255 0.95 -6.03 15.91
CA GLY A 255 0.28 -7.33 15.76
C GLY A 255 1.12 -8.54 16.21
N GLU A 256 2.46 -8.42 16.30
CA GLU A 256 3.34 -9.47 16.82
C GLU A 256 3.54 -9.36 18.35
N VAL A 257 3.68 -8.13 18.85
CA VAL A 257 3.96 -7.90 20.29
C VAL A 257 2.69 -7.85 21.13
N ARG A 258 1.51 -7.75 20.49
CA ARG A 258 0.17 -7.78 21.10
C ARG A 258 -0.77 -8.75 20.37
N PRO A 259 -0.45 -10.04 20.36
CA PRO A 259 -1.23 -11.02 19.62
C PRO A 259 -2.66 -11.15 20.18
N GLY A 260 -3.65 -11.07 19.30
CA GLY A 260 -5.06 -11.18 19.65
C GLY A 260 -5.71 -9.90 20.17
N GLU A 261 -4.97 -8.83 20.38
CA GLU A 261 -5.54 -7.53 20.71
C GLU A 261 -6.03 -6.80 19.43
N ARG A 262 -7.06 -5.99 19.57
CA ARG A 262 -7.42 -5.01 18.54
C ARG A 262 -6.40 -3.87 18.58
N ILE A 263 -5.71 -3.64 17.46
CA ILE A 263 -4.62 -2.67 17.39
C ILE A 263 -5.15 -1.30 17.01
N TYR A 264 -4.72 -0.28 17.78
CA TYR A 264 -4.95 1.13 17.53
C TYR A 264 -3.64 1.89 17.46
N ASP A 265 -3.59 2.97 16.68
CA ASP A 265 -2.35 3.71 16.42
C ASP A 265 -1.71 4.32 17.67
N GLU A 266 -2.49 4.72 18.67
CA GLU A 266 -1.96 5.22 19.96
C GLU A 266 -1.08 4.19 20.69
N MET A 267 -1.27 2.90 20.40
CA MET A 267 -0.45 1.83 21.01
C MET A 267 1.01 1.84 20.50
N LEU A 268 1.32 2.60 19.44
CA LEU A 268 2.69 2.87 18.99
C LEU A 268 3.46 3.80 19.93
N LEU A 269 2.76 4.71 20.62
CA LEU A 269 3.38 5.82 21.36
C LEU A 269 4.43 5.38 22.39
N PRO A 270 4.24 4.32 23.19
CA PRO A 270 5.27 3.84 24.12
C PRO A 270 6.56 3.42 23.40
N TYR A 271 6.45 2.76 22.24
CA TYR A 271 7.60 2.33 21.44
C TYR A 271 8.30 3.49 20.76
N VAL A 272 7.52 4.45 20.24
CA VAL A 272 8.07 5.71 19.69
C VAL A 272 8.87 6.44 20.79
N LYS A 273 8.30 6.62 21.98
CA LYS A 273 8.96 7.27 23.12
C LYS A 273 10.28 6.60 23.48
N GLU A 274 10.29 5.27 23.53
CA GLU A 274 11.51 4.49 23.81
C GLU A 274 12.58 4.74 22.72
N MET A 275 12.21 4.67 21.44
CA MET A 275 13.14 4.80 20.33
C MET A 275 13.72 6.21 20.18
N VAL A 276 12.95 7.26 20.47
CA VAL A 276 13.42 8.64 20.39
C VAL A 276 14.21 9.10 21.62
N SER A 277 14.22 8.32 22.71
CA SER A 277 14.93 8.64 23.96
C SER A 277 16.43 8.26 23.92
N GLY A 278 16.91 7.68 22.84
CA GLY A 278 18.31 7.28 22.68
C GLY A 278 19.27 8.48 22.55
N LEU A 279 20.56 8.24 22.85
CA LEU A 279 21.61 9.27 22.77
C LEU A 279 22.22 9.38 21.36
N ARG A 280 22.02 8.38 20.51
CA ARG A 280 22.57 8.36 19.16
C ARG A 280 21.62 9.04 18.17
N PRO A 281 22.16 9.70 17.14
CA PRO A 281 21.33 10.17 16.05
C PRO A 281 20.55 9.03 15.41
N PHE A 282 19.27 9.25 15.18
CA PHE A 282 18.35 8.20 14.71
C PHE A 282 17.50 8.64 13.53
N VAL A 283 17.02 7.63 12.81
CA VAL A 283 15.90 7.75 11.86
C VAL A 283 14.83 6.75 12.25
N LEU A 284 13.64 7.26 12.52
CA LEU A 284 12.48 6.47 12.90
C LEU A 284 11.42 6.51 11.78
N PHE A 285 10.97 5.35 11.35
CA PHE A 285 9.83 5.18 10.48
C PHE A 285 8.65 4.69 11.33
N VAL A 286 7.54 5.41 11.28
CA VAL A 286 6.29 5.06 11.98
C VAL A 286 5.23 4.81 10.93
N HIS A 287 4.66 3.62 10.86
CA HIS A 287 3.61 3.28 9.91
C HIS A 287 2.29 3.06 10.64
N LEU A 288 1.33 3.93 10.34
CA LEU A 288 0.02 3.94 10.99
C LEU A 288 -0.93 2.95 10.31
N MET A 289 -1.97 2.56 11.02
CA MET A 289 -3.16 1.94 10.45
C MET A 289 -4.07 3.00 9.84
N GLY A 290 -4.05 4.20 10.37
CA GLY A 290 -4.67 5.40 9.81
C GLY A 290 -6.15 5.25 9.50
N SER A 291 -6.51 5.61 8.26
CA SER A 291 -7.89 5.53 7.73
C SER A 291 -8.11 4.31 6.83
N HIS A 292 -7.33 3.22 7.06
CA HIS A 292 -7.45 1.98 6.29
C HIS A 292 -8.88 1.43 6.29
N PHE A 293 -9.16 0.53 5.35
CA PHE A 293 -10.46 -0.13 5.16
C PHE A 293 -11.25 -0.34 6.48
N GLU A 294 -12.56 -0.02 6.49
CA GLU A 294 -13.41 0.05 7.68
C GLU A 294 -12.89 1.08 8.72
N PRO A 295 -12.84 2.39 8.40
CA PRO A 295 -12.20 3.41 9.25
C PRO A 295 -12.85 3.57 10.63
N GLY A 296 -14.13 3.23 10.79
CA GLY A 296 -14.78 3.16 12.09
C GLY A 296 -14.14 2.14 13.03
N ASP A 297 -13.55 1.09 12.47
CA ASP A 297 -12.84 0.06 13.21
C ASP A 297 -11.42 0.45 13.61
N ARG A 298 -10.90 1.56 13.07
CA ARG A 298 -9.54 2.07 13.34
C ARG A 298 -9.47 3.02 14.50
N VAL A 299 -10.64 3.36 15.06
CA VAL A 299 -10.76 4.32 16.17
C VAL A 299 -11.23 3.58 17.43
N PRO A 300 -10.61 3.81 18.59
CA PRO A 300 -11.04 3.21 19.85
C PRO A 300 -12.48 3.55 20.18
N GLU A 301 -13.21 2.59 20.77
CA GLU A 301 -14.53 2.85 21.34
C GLU A 301 -14.45 3.97 22.38
N GLY A 302 -15.37 4.94 22.31
CA GLY A 302 -15.38 6.08 23.23
C GLY A 302 -14.41 7.22 22.87
N PHE A 303 -13.64 7.14 21.77
CA PHE A 303 -12.87 8.28 21.31
C PHE A 303 -13.79 9.45 20.95
N ALA A 304 -13.62 10.56 21.68
CA ALA A 304 -14.44 11.77 21.51
C ALA A 304 -13.94 12.57 20.28
N ALA A 305 -14.39 12.17 19.10
CA ALA A 305 -14.02 12.83 17.85
C ALA A 305 -14.74 14.17 17.61
N GLY A 306 -15.88 14.41 18.29
CA GLY A 306 -16.79 15.52 18.05
C GLY A 306 -18.04 15.10 17.27
N GLU A 307 -19.03 15.98 17.24
CA GLU A 307 -20.30 15.73 16.55
C GLU A 307 -20.17 15.97 15.05
N GLY A 308 -21.01 15.30 14.26
CA GLY A 308 -21.13 15.51 12.80
C GLY A 308 -20.01 14.92 11.95
N LEU A 309 -19.10 14.15 12.54
CA LEU A 309 -18.02 13.44 11.82
C LEU A 309 -18.50 12.03 11.44
N ASP A 310 -18.27 11.66 10.18
CA ASP A 310 -18.42 10.27 9.74
C ASP A 310 -17.24 9.41 10.23
N ASP A 311 -17.29 8.10 9.99
CA ASP A 311 -16.25 7.18 10.45
C ASP A 311 -14.86 7.50 9.87
N TYR A 312 -14.83 7.98 8.63
CA TYR A 312 -13.58 8.41 8.00
C TYR A 312 -13.04 9.70 8.64
N ASP A 313 -13.86 10.71 8.83
CA ASP A 313 -13.49 11.95 9.54
C ASP A 313 -12.99 11.65 10.95
N ARG A 314 -13.62 10.69 11.65
CA ARG A 314 -13.20 10.24 12.99
C ARG A 314 -11.82 9.61 12.96
N SER A 315 -11.51 8.79 11.94
CA SER A 315 -10.18 8.19 11.79
C SER A 315 -9.11 9.24 11.49
N VAL A 316 -9.43 10.26 10.68
CA VAL A 316 -8.54 11.44 10.46
C VAL A 316 -8.31 12.19 11.76
N ARG A 317 -9.37 12.44 12.55
CA ARG A 317 -9.27 13.09 13.85
C ARG A 317 -8.44 12.32 14.87
N TYR A 318 -8.52 11.00 14.81
CA TYR A 318 -7.70 10.13 15.63
C TYR A 318 -6.23 10.13 15.20
N THR A 319 -5.95 10.16 13.91
CA THR A 319 -4.59 10.34 13.40
C THR A 319 -4.01 11.69 13.80
N ASP A 320 -4.80 12.77 13.79
CA ASP A 320 -4.40 14.10 14.32
C ASP A 320 -3.94 14.02 15.77
N LEU A 321 -4.67 13.29 16.63
CA LEU A 321 -4.24 13.02 18.00
C LEU A 321 -2.89 12.31 18.04
N VAL A 322 -2.78 11.16 17.37
CA VAL A 322 -1.59 10.30 17.45
C VAL A 322 -0.34 11.02 16.93
N VAL A 323 -0.45 11.71 15.80
CA VAL A 323 0.69 12.46 15.23
C VAL A 323 1.10 13.63 16.12
N SER A 324 0.14 14.31 16.73
CA SER A 324 0.42 15.41 17.66
C SER A 324 1.14 14.90 18.92
N GLU A 325 0.78 13.74 19.45
CA GLU A 325 1.47 13.11 20.57
C GLU A 325 2.90 12.68 20.17
N ILE A 326 3.09 12.15 18.95
CA ILE A 326 4.44 11.86 18.43
C ILE A 326 5.27 13.14 18.38
N ILE A 327 4.74 14.24 17.84
CA ILE A 327 5.42 15.55 17.77
C ILE A 327 5.83 16.03 19.17
N ALA A 328 4.95 15.87 20.18
CA ALA A 328 5.22 16.29 21.55
C ALA A 328 6.36 15.50 22.22
N MET A 329 6.66 14.30 21.76
CA MET A 329 7.72 13.43 22.28
C MET A 329 9.09 13.67 21.64
N LEU A 330 9.16 14.46 20.56
CA LEU A 330 10.40 14.59 19.78
C LEU A 330 11.48 15.34 20.57
N PRO A 331 12.71 14.79 20.66
CA PRO A 331 13.83 15.50 21.26
C PRO A 331 14.28 16.68 20.37
N PRO A 332 15.04 17.62 20.92
CA PRO A 332 15.65 18.69 20.14
C PRO A 332 16.40 18.16 18.90
N ARG A 333 16.50 18.99 17.86
CA ARG A 333 17.14 18.65 16.57
C ARG A 333 16.50 17.44 15.88
N THR A 334 15.17 17.31 15.98
CA THR A 334 14.42 16.28 15.25
C THR A 334 13.49 16.94 14.24
N VAL A 335 13.48 16.43 13.03
CA VAL A 335 12.54 16.82 11.97
C VAL A 335 11.63 15.66 11.68
N LEU A 336 10.33 15.89 11.80
CA LEU A 336 9.28 14.95 11.42
C LEU A 336 8.73 15.31 10.05
N TYR A 337 8.59 14.33 9.18
CA TYR A 337 7.83 14.39 7.94
C TYR A 337 6.67 13.41 8.01
N TYR A 338 5.50 13.87 7.62
CA TYR A 338 4.31 13.05 7.42
C TYR A 338 3.98 12.99 5.95
N ILE A 339 3.68 11.80 5.45
CA ILE A 339 3.09 11.56 4.14
C ILE A 339 2.16 10.35 4.24
N SER A 340 0.96 10.42 3.64
CA SER A 340 0.16 9.21 3.45
C SER A 340 0.60 8.46 2.21
N ASP A 341 0.50 7.15 2.25
CA ASP A 341 0.82 6.27 1.14
C ASP A 341 -0.12 6.48 -0.05
N HIS A 342 -1.41 6.56 0.19
CA HIS A 342 -2.47 6.96 -0.75
C HIS A 342 -3.65 7.60 0.01
N GLY A 343 -4.64 8.07 -0.71
CA GLY A 343 -5.90 8.53 -0.16
C GLY A 343 -6.99 7.46 -0.19
N GLU A 344 -8.25 7.85 0.05
CA GLU A 344 -9.41 6.99 -0.06
C GLU A 344 -10.57 7.73 -0.74
N SER A 345 -11.43 7.00 -1.46
CA SER A 345 -12.61 7.56 -2.13
C SER A 345 -13.69 7.86 -1.09
N THR A 346 -13.74 9.11 -0.67
CA THR A 346 -14.67 9.61 0.35
C THR A 346 -15.77 10.48 -0.21
N ASP A 347 -15.73 10.74 -1.50
CA ASP A 347 -16.60 11.65 -2.26
C ASP A 347 -17.52 10.92 -3.27
N THR A 348 -17.46 9.58 -3.30
CA THR A 348 -18.28 8.73 -4.18
C THR A 348 -18.84 7.55 -3.43
N ASP A 349 -19.96 7.01 -3.89
CA ASP A 349 -20.50 5.75 -3.38
C ASP A 349 -19.55 4.60 -3.72
N GLY A 350 -18.90 4.04 -2.72
CA GLY A 350 -18.03 2.88 -2.83
C GLY A 350 -16.56 3.16 -2.49
N TRP A 351 -15.99 2.19 -1.77
CA TRP A 351 -14.58 2.15 -1.40
C TRP A 351 -13.69 1.96 -2.62
N ARG A 352 -12.52 2.63 -2.60
CA ARG A 352 -11.45 2.48 -3.58
C ARG A 352 -11.87 2.76 -5.03
N ASN A 353 -12.76 3.73 -5.23
CA ASN A 353 -13.07 4.19 -6.56
C ASN A 353 -11.89 5.02 -7.11
N LEU A 354 -11.12 4.44 -8.02
CA LEU A 354 -9.94 5.10 -8.61
C LEU A 354 -10.25 6.33 -9.45
N LYS A 355 -11.53 6.56 -9.78
CA LYS A 355 -11.97 7.79 -10.46
C LYS A 355 -12.08 8.96 -9.48
N SER A 356 -12.16 8.69 -8.17
CA SER A 356 -12.14 9.71 -7.14
C SER A 356 -10.76 10.33 -7.04
N GLU A 357 -10.69 11.66 -7.13
CA GLU A 357 -9.45 12.38 -6.93
C GLU A 357 -8.92 12.28 -5.49
N ALA A 358 -9.82 12.02 -4.52
CA ALA A 358 -9.49 11.83 -3.12
C ALA A 358 -8.55 10.64 -2.89
N MET A 359 -8.57 9.63 -3.77
CA MET A 359 -7.62 8.50 -3.76
C MET A 359 -6.17 8.92 -4.03
N TRP A 360 -5.98 10.01 -4.79
CA TRP A 360 -4.68 10.39 -5.33
C TRP A 360 -4.03 11.58 -4.63
N LEU A 361 -4.78 12.35 -3.85
CA LEU A 361 -4.29 13.54 -3.17
C LEU A 361 -4.08 13.25 -1.69
N VAL A 362 -2.82 13.21 -1.27
CA VAL A 362 -2.43 12.91 0.10
C VAL A 362 -1.86 14.12 0.84
N PRO A 363 -2.02 14.20 2.17
CA PRO A 363 -1.41 15.24 2.96
C PRO A 363 0.11 15.01 3.10
N VAL A 364 0.87 16.11 2.98
CA VAL A 364 2.30 16.16 3.31
C VAL A 364 2.57 17.37 4.16
N PHE A 365 3.18 17.15 5.32
CA PHE A 365 3.59 18.21 6.22
C PHE A 365 4.84 17.84 7.01
N ALA A 366 5.47 18.83 7.64
CA ALA A 366 6.65 18.60 8.46
C ALA A 366 6.65 19.48 9.72
N TYR A 367 7.39 19.03 10.73
CA TYR A 367 7.61 19.74 11.98
C TYR A 367 9.07 19.57 12.45
N PRO A 368 9.74 20.64 12.95
CA PRO A 368 9.31 22.03 12.89
C PRO A 368 9.49 22.63 11.48
N ALA A 369 8.65 23.60 11.14
CA ALA A 369 8.67 24.26 9.83
C ALA A 369 10.03 24.89 9.48
N THR A 370 10.75 25.41 10.49
CA THR A 370 12.05 26.08 10.33
C THR A 370 13.18 25.18 9.89
N ALA A 371 13.04 23.86 10.06
CA ALA A 371 14.05 22.85 9.69
C ALA A 371 13.61 21.96 8.52
N ALA A 372 12.40 22.17 8.00
CA ALA A 372 11.80 21.32 6.98
C ALA A 372 12.21 21.74 5.57
N THR A 373 12.55 20.73 4.74
CA THR A 373 12.72 20.92 3.29
C THR A 373 11.34 20.84 2.63
N PRO A 374 10.98 21.81 1.77
CA PRO A 374 9.70 21.80 1.06
C PRO A 374 9.52 20.56 0.18
N VAL A 375 8.29 20.04 0.12
CA VAL A 375 7.87 18.89 -0.67
C VAL A 375 6.60 19.24 -1.45
N ALA A 376 6.68 19.27 -2.77
CA ALA A 376 5.55 19.56 -3.65
C ALA A 376 5.10 18.33 -4.47
N SER A 377 5.90 17.26 -4.45
CA SER A 377 5.61 16.01 -5.19
C SER A 377 6.21 14.80 -4.47
N VAL A 378 5.81 13.60 -4.88
CA VAL A 378 6.46 12.34 -4.44
C VAL A 378 7.94 12.36 -4.79
N ALA A 379 8.32 12.87 -5.96
CA ALA A 379 9.71 12.95 -6.38
C ALA A 379 10.54 13.89 -5.48
N ASP A 380 9.94 15.00 -5.01
CA ASP A 380 10.59 15.89 -4.04
C ASP A 380 10.77 15.21 -2.70
N PHE A 381 9.74 14.49 -2.22
CA PHE A 381 9.83 13.72 -0.98
C PHE A 381 10.98 12.69 -1.05
N VAL A 382 11.03 11.93 -2.13
CA VAL A 382 12.11 10.94 -2.36
C VAL A 382 13.47 11.63 -2.46
N SER A 383 13.57 12.73 -3.18
CA SER A 383 14.81 13.49 -3.33
C SER A 383 15.26 14.10 -2.02
N MET A 384 14.34 14.57 -1.19
CA MET A 384 14.62 15.14 0.12
C MET A 384 15.31 14.09 1.02
N TRP A 385 14.66 12.97 1.32
CA TRP A 385 15.27 11.98 2.21
C TRP A 385 16.52 11.33 1.61
N TYR A 386 16.57 11.15 0.28
CA TYR A 386 17.76 10.63 -0.39
C TYR A 386 18.98 11.54 -0.20
N ASN A 387 18.81 12.86 -0.35
CA ASN A 387 19.85 13.82 -0.06
C ASN A 387 20.26 13.80 1.41
N LEU A 388 19.31 13.72 2.34
CA LEU A 388 19.59 13.58 3.77
C LEU A 388 20.38 12.32 4.10
N ALA A 389 20.16 11.23 3.38
CA ALA A 389 20.83 9.95 3.60
C ALA A 389 22.20 9.83 2.90
N THR A 390 22.47 10.63 1.85
CA THR A 390 23.66 10.45 1.01
C THR A 390 24.65 11.62 1.02
N LYS A 391 24.17 12.83 1.28
CA LYS A 391 25.00 14.05 1.44
C LYS A 391 25.29 14.34 2.90
#